data_da5f5cdc1d8ddf5cf8cca254c3888d82
#
_entry.id   da5f5cdc1d8ddf5cf8cca254c3888d82
#
_cell.length_a   1.000
_cell.length_b   1.000
_cell.length_c   1.000
_cell.angle_alpha   90.00
_cell.angle_beta   90.00
_cell.angle_gamma   90.00
#
_symmetry.space_group_name_H-M   'P 1'
#
loop_
_entity.id
_entity.type
_entity.pdbx_description
1 polymer ?
#
loop_
_entity_poly.entity_id
_entity_poly.type
_entity_poly.pdbx_seq_one_letter_code
_entity_poly.pdbx_strand_id
1 'polypeptide(L)'
;MTEPAETTEAVRRFNRFYTRQIGVLNEGFLQSPFSLTQGRVLYELAHQAGPTATELSTALGLDTGYLSRILRRFERQGLLQRERSRADGRRSHLGLTAKGRAAIAGLDARSQEEVRGMLGHLSEPDQRRLLESMRTIERLLGAPVEPAPGYLLRPHQPGDMG
;
A
#
# COMPACT_ATOMS: atom_id res chain seq x y z
N MET A 1 13.00 -33.01 -3.10
CA MET A 1 11.88 -32.44 -3.91
C MET A 1 10.66 -32.38 -3.01
N THR A 2 10.21 -31.18 -2.67
CA THR A 2 9.06 -31.00 -1.78
C THR A 2 7.78 -31.32 -2.57
N GLU A 3 6.90 -32.15 -2.02
CA GLU A 3 5.64 -32.46 -2.70
C GLU A 3 4.77 -31.22 -2.88
N PRO A 4 4.08 -31.08 -4.01
CA PRO A 4 3.22 -29.90 -4.27
C PRO A 4 2.16 -29.66 -3.19
N ALA A 5 1.62 -30.73 -2.58
CA ALA A 5 0.64 -30.62 -1.50
C ALA A 5 1.25 -30.02 -0.22
N GLU A 6 2.47 -30.38 0.12
CA GLU A 6 3.20 -29.88 1.28
C GLU A 6 3.52 -28.39 1.11
N THR A 7 3.96 -27.99 -0.07
CA THR A 7 4.22 -26.59 -0.41
C THR A 7 2.94 -25.75 -0.32
N THR A 8 1.84 -26.26 -0.87
CA THR A 8 0.54 -25.57 -0.82
C THR A 8 0.08 -25.36 0.63
N GLU A 9 0.20 -26.36 1.48
CA GLU A 9 -0.21 -26.22 2.88
C GLU A 9 0.71 -25.27 3.66
N ALA A 10 1.99 -25.26 3.36
CA ALA A 10 2.93 -24.31 3.97
C ALA A 10 2.57 -22.86 3.62
N VAL A 11 2.23 -22.57 2.37
CA VAL A 11 1.79 -21.24 1.93
C VAL A 11 0.48 -20.85 2.62
N ARG A 12 -0.50 -21.76 2.68
CA ARG A 12 -1.77 -21.50 3.36
C ARG A 12 -1.58 -21.20 4.85
N ARG A 13 -0.70 -21.95 5.51
CA ARG A 13 -0.34 -21.72 6.92
C ARG A 13 0.31 -20.35 7.10
N PHE A 14 1.24 -19.98 6.24
CA PHE A 14 1.87 -18.65 6.26
C PHE A 14 0.84 -17.54 6.06
N ASN A 15 -0.07 -17.69 5.11
CA ASN A 15 -1.12 -16.71 4.86
C ASN A 15 -1.99 -16.49 6.12
N ARG A 16 -2.39 -17.56 6.79
CA ARG A 16 -3.17 -17.46 8.05
C ARG A 16 -2.39 -16.76 9.15
N PHE A 17 -1.13 -17.11 9.32
CA PHE A 17 -0.24 -16.47 10.30
C PHE A 17 -0.06 -14.99 10.02
N TYR A 18 0.32 -14.64 8.80
CA TYR A 18 0.64 -13.26 8.44
C TYR A 18 -0.58 -12.35 8.43
N THR A 19 -1.72 -12.85 7.98
CA THR A 19 -3.00 -12.12 8.04
C THR A 19 -3.37 -11.75 9.47
N ARG A 20 -3.15 -12.66 10.41
CA ARG A 20 -3.34 -12.37 11.85
C ARG A 20 -2.32 -11.36 12.36
N GLN A 21 -1.07 -11.52 11.97
CA GLN A 21 0.04 -10.67 12.39
C GLN A 21 -0.19 -9.20 12.02
N ILE A 22 -0.69 -8.94 10.84
CA ILE A 22 -0.95 -7.57 10.35
C ILE A 22 -2.35 -7.04 10.72
N GLY A 23 -3.15 -7.82 11.44
CA GLY A 23 -4.44 -7.38 11.97
C GLY A 23 -5.55 -7.15 10.93
N VAL A 24 -5.44 -7.78 9.74
CA VAL A 24 -6.43 -7.63 8.65
C VAL A 24 -7.85 -8.04 9.06
N LEU A 25 -7.96 -8.99 9.99
CA LEU A 25 -9.24 -9.51 10.46
C LEU A 25 -9.88 -8.68 11.56
N ASN A 26 -9.20 -7.67 12.08
CA ASN A 26 -9.73 -6.77 13.10
C ASN A 26 -10.73 -5.80 12.48
N GLU A 27 -11.77 -5.45 13.23
CA GLU A 27 -12.68 -4.38 12.85
C GLU A 27 -11.91 -3.07 12.79
N GLY A 28 -11.83 -2.48 11.60
CA GLY A 28 -11.09 -1.26 11.37
C GLY A 28 -9.57 -1.50 11.27
N PHE A 29 -9.07 -1.32 10.06
CA PHE A 29 -7.65 -1.38 9.78
C PHE A 29 -6.89 -0.30 10.56
N LEU A 30 -5.85 -0.68 11.29
CA LEU A 30 -5.04 0.23 12.12
C LEU A 30 -5.86 1.04 13.13
N GLN A 31 -6.90 0.44 13.72
CA GLN A 31 -7.82 1.11 14.64
C GLN A 31 -8.45 2.38 14.05
N SER A 32 -8.62 2.40 12.74
CA SER A 32 -9.25 3.47 11.98
C SER A 32 -10.67 3.08 11.57
N PRO A 33 -11.52 4.02 11.13
CA PRO A 33 -12.83 3.71 10.57
C PRO A 33 -12.77 3.09 9.17
N PHE A 34 -11.57 2.87 8.63
CA PHE A 34 -11.36 2.33 7.30
C PHE A 34 -11.02 0.84 7.33
N SER A 35 -11.52 0.10 6.35
CA SER A 35 -11.06 -1.26 6.08
C SER A 35 -9.66 -1.24 5.43
N LEU A 36 -8.99 -2.38 5.37
CA LEU A 36 -7.72 -2.49 4.65
C LEU A 36 -7.85 -2.05 3.20
N THR A 37 -8.92 -2.48 2.51
CA THR A 37 -9.17 -2.10 1.11
C THR A 37 -9.37 -0.60 0.97
N GLN A 38 -10.14 0.02 1.85
CA GLN A 38 -10.34 1.47 1.86
C GLN A 38 -9.02 2.22 2.12
N GLY A 39 -8.22 1.74 3.04
CA GLY A 39 -6.89 2.27 3.31
C GLY A 39 -5.97 2.20 2.09
N ARG A 40 -6.02 1.10 1.36
CA ARG A 40 -5.27 0.93 0.11
C ARG A 40 -5.72 1.90 -0.99
N VAL A 41 -7.01 2.13 -1.12
CA VAL A 41 -7.54 3.11 -2.07
C VAL A 41 -7.06 4.53 -1.72
N LEU A 42 -7.11 4.90 -0.45
CA LEU A 42 -6.58 6.20 0.01
C LEU A 42 -5.08 6.34 -0.28
N TYR A 43 -4.31 5.29 -0.05
CA TYR A 43 -2.87 5.27 -0.31
C TYR A 43 -2.58 5.53 -1.79
N GLU A 44 -3.24 4.80 -2.69
CA GLU A 44 -3.04 4.98 -4.13
C GLU A 44 -3.45 6.38 -4.60
N LEU A 45 -4.56 6.91 -4.06
CA LEU A 45 -4.99 8.29 -4.35
C LEU A 45 -3.98 9.33 -3.89
N ALA A 46 -3.26 9.05 -2.80
CA ALA A 46 -2.23 9.95 -2.30
C ALA A 46 -0.94 9.92 -3.12
N HIS A 47 -0.62 8.79 -3.74
CA HIS A 47 0.67 8.54 -4.40
C HIS A 47 0.60 8.59 -5.93
N GLN A 48 -0.58 8.61 -6.51
CA GLN A 48 -0.76 8.77 -7.95
C GLN A 48 -1.27 10.18 -8.28
N ALA A 49 -0.75 10.75 -9.36
CA ALA A 49 -1.18 12.05 -9.84
C ALA A 49 -2.48 11.92 -10.64
N GLY A 50 -3.60 12.26 -10.00
CA GLY A 50 -4.91 12.32 -10.66
C GLY A 50 -5.35 11.03 -11.38
N PRO A 51 -5.36 9.86 -10.71
CA PRO A 51 -5.76 8.61 -11.37
C PRO A 51 -7.24 8.64 -11.72
N THR A 52 -7.61 7.90 -12.77
CA THR A 52 -9.01 7.58 -13.07
C THR A 52 -9.45 6.38 -12.25
N ALA A 53 -10.76 6.16 -12.12
CA ALA A 53 -11.30 4.97 -11.47
C ALA A 53 -10.83 3.67 -12.13
N THR A 54 -10.71 3.65 -13.46
CA THR A 54 -10.20 2.50 -14.21
C THR A 54 -8.74 2.21 -13.87
N GLU A 55 -7.91 3.25 -13.82
CA GLU A 55 -6.50 3.11 -13.44
C GLU A 55 -6.33 2.57 -12.02
N LEU A 56 -7.13 3.05 -11.06
CA LEU A 56 -7.15 2.53 -9.71
C LEU A 56 -7.61 1.07 -9.63
N SER A 57 -8.67 0.74 -10.36
CA SER A 57 -9.19 -0.63 -10.43
C SER A 57 -8.12 -1.60 -10.92
N THR A 58 -7.39 -1.24 -11.96
CA THR A 58 -6.29 -2.03 -12.51
C THR A 58 -5.12 -2.15 -11.52
N ALA A 59 -4.70 -1.03 -10.94
CA ALA A 59 -3.57 -1.00 -10.01
C ALA A 59 -3.82 -1.83 -8.75
N LEU A 60 -5.05 -1.82 -8.24
CA LEU A 60 -5.43 -2.52 -7.01
C LEU A 60 -6.00 -3.92 -7.24
N GLY A 61 -6.29 -4.29 -8.48
CA GLY A 61 -6.96 -5.55 -8.80
C GLY A 61 -8.36 -5.64 -8.22
N LEU A 62 -9.07 -4.51 -8.12
CA LEU A 62 -10.42 -4.45 -7.57
C LEU A 62 -11.47 -4.45 -8.67
N ASP A 63 -12.60 -5.07 -8.38
CA ASP A 63 -13.79 -4.95 -9.19
C ASP A 63 -14.25 -3.49 -9.31
N THR A 64 -14.61 -3.06 -10.52
CA THR A 64 -14.99 -1.67 -10.80
C THR A 64 -16.22 -1.22 -10.03
N GLY A 65 -17.22 -2.10 -9.85
CA GLY A 65 -18.43 -1.81 -9.08
C GLY A 65 -18.13 -1.63 -7.58
N TYR A 66 -17.28 -2.47 -7.05
CA TYR A 66 -16.84 -2.38 -5.66
C TYR A 66 -16.04 -1.10 -5.40
N LEU A 67 -15.09 -0.80 -6.26
CA LEU A 67 -14.32 0.45 -6.19
C LEU A 67 -15.23 1.67 -6.29
N SER A 68 -16.20 1.67 -7.21
CA SER A 68 -17.17 2.75 -7.34
C SER A 68 -17.92 3.04 -6.03
N ARG A 69 -18.31 2.01 -5.29
CA ARG A 69 -18.99 2.17 -3.99
C ARG A 69 -18.07 2.81 -2.96
N ILE A 70 -16.81 2.41 -2.92
CA ILE A 70 -15.80 3.01 -2.04
C ILE A 70 -15.61 4.49 -2.37
N LEU A 71 -15.43 4.81 -3.65
CA LEU A 71 -15.20 6.19 -4.10
C LEU A 71 -16.39 7.10 -3.80
N ARG A 72 -17.62 6.63 -4.01
CA ARG A 72 -18.84 7.37 -3.64
C ARG A 72 -18.90 7.64 -2.14
N ARG A 73 -18.55 6.65 -1.33
CA ARG A 73 -18.50 6.82 0.12
C ARG A 73 -17.48 7.89 0.51
N PHE A 74 -16.30 7.86 -0.10
CA PHE A 74 -15.26 8.87 0.16
C PHE A 74 -15.68 10.26 -0.27
N GLU A 75 -16.38 10.40 -1.40
CA GLU A 75 -16.95 11.69 -1.81
C GLU A 75 -17.94 12.22 -0.78
N ARG A 76 -18.87 11.37 -0.32
CA ARG A 76 -19.85 11.75 0.71
C ARG A 76 -19.20 12.15 2.03
N GLN A 77 -18.08 11.54 2.37
CA GLN A 77 -17.31 11.87 3.57
C GLN A 77 -16.40 13.09 3.40
N GLY A 78 -16.36 13.65 2.21
CA GLY A 78 -15.50 14.81 1.91
C GLY A 78 -14.02 14.49 1.80
N LEU A 79 -13.66 13.24 1.55
CA LEU A 79 -12.27 12.78 1.43
C LEU A 79 -11.74 12.85 0.00
N LEU A 80 -12.62 12.76 -0.97
CA LEU A 80 -12.35 12.65 -2.39
C LEU A 80 -13.05 13.75 -3.17
N GLN A 81 -12.37 14.29 -4.16
CA GLN A 81 -12.94 15.17 -5.17
C GLN A 81 -12.65 14.64 -6.56
N ARG A 82 -13.55 14.92 -7.50
CA ARG A 82 -13.39 14.57 -8.91
C ARG A 82 -13.20 15.82 -9.73
N GLU A 83 -12.25 15.75 -10.67
CA GLU A 83 -12.03 16.78 -11.65
C GLU A 83 -12.19 16.19 -13.04
N ARG A 84 -13.06 16.77 -13.87
CA ARG A 84 -13.24 16.31 -15.25
C ARG A 84 -12.00 16.62 -16.07
N SER A 85 -11.57 15.63 -16.87
CA SER A 85 -10.50 15.84 -17.82
C SER A 85 -10.93 16.88 -18.87
N ARG A 86 -10.08 17.86 -19.14
CA ARG A 86 -10.29 18.82 -20.22
C ARG A 86 -10.16 18.19 -21.61
N ALA A 87 -9.39 17.10 -21.70
CA ALA A 87 -9.15 16.40 -22.95
C ALA A 87 -10.27 15.41 -23.31
N ASP A 88 -10.91 14.80 -22.30
CA ASP A 88 -12.00 13.85 -22.47
C ASP A 88 -13.00 14.05 -21.32
N GLY A 89 -14.15 14.67 -21.64
CA GLY A 89 -15.20 14.98 -20.66
C GLY A 89 -15.86 13.74 -20.01
N ARG A 90 -15.53 12.52 -20.48
CA ARG A 90 -16.00 11.25 -19.89
C ARG A 90 -15.06 10.73 -18.80
N ARG A 91 -13.84 11.21 -18.75
CA ARG A 91 -12.86 10.83 -17.73
C ARG A 91 -12.84 11.83 -16.61
N SER A 92 -12.90 11.32 -15.38
CA SER A 92 -12.71 12.13 -14.19
C SER A 92 -11.42 11.71 -13.51
N HIS A 93 -10.58 12.70 -13.22
CA HIS A 93 -9.40 12.51 -12.39
C HIS A 93 -9.79 12.61 -10.92
N LEU A 94 -9.31 11.66 -10.13
CA LEU A 94 -9.60 11.57 -8.72
C LEU A 94 -8.48 12.22 -7.91
N GLY A 95 -8.83 12.94 -6.87
CA GLY A 95 -7.86 13.53 -5.97
C GLY A 95 -8.38 13.57 -4.54
N LEU A 96 -7.46 13.50 -3.59
CA LEU A 96 -7.79 13.68 -2.17
C LEU A 96 -8.02 15.16 -1.85
N THR A 97 -9.03 15.41 -1.03
CA THR A 97 -9.20 16.71 -0.38
C THR A 97 -8.17 16.88 0.75
N ALA A 98 -8.09 18.06 1.36
CA ALA A 98 -7.27 18.26 2.54
C ALA A 98 -7.64 17.28 3.67
N LYS A 99 -8.94 17.00 3.85
CA LYS A 99 -9.44 16.01 4.80
C LYS A 99 -8.99 14.61 4.44
N GLY A 100 -9.02 14.24 3.15
CA GLY A 100 -8.53 12.94 2.67
C GLY A 100 -7.03 12.76 2.90
N ARG A 101 -6.23 13.78 2.64
CA ARG A 101 -4.80 13.78 2.91
C ARG A 101 -4.49 13.63 4.40
N ALA A 102 -5.26 14.29 5.26
CA ALA A 102 -5.12 14.14 6.71
C ALA A 102 -5.47 12.70 7.16
N ALA A 103 -6.50 12.10 6.56
CA ALA A 103 -6.89 10.73 6.87
C ALA A 103 -5.78 9.72 6.52
N ILE A 104 -5.17 9.83 5.32
CA ILE A 104 -4.07 8.92 4.93
C ILE A 104 -2.82 9.17 5.76
N ALA A 105 -2.50 10.41 6.11
CA ALA A 105 -1.38 10.71 6.99
C ALA A 105 -1.54 10.07 8.38
N GLY A 106 -2.75 10.05 8.91
CA GLY A 106 -3.08 9.35 10.16
C GLY A 106 -2.90 7.83 10.05
N LEU A 107 -3.32 7.23 8.94
CA LEU A 107 -3.11 5.81 8.67
C LEU A 107 -1.63 5.45 8.52
N ASP A 108 -0.87 6.27 7.80
CA ASP A 108 0.58 6.08 7.65
C ASP A 108 1.30 6.12 8.99
N ALA A 109 0.97 7.07 9.85
CA ALA A 109 1.57 7.18 11.17
C ALA A 109 1.28 5.94 12.02
N ARG A 110 0.05 5.44 12.01
CA ARG A 110 -0.33 4.21 12.73
C ARG A 110 0.34 2.96 12.15
N SER A 111 0.43 2.87 10.84
CA SER A 111 1.12 1.78 10.16
C SER A 111 2.59 1.73 10.55
N GLN A 112 3.27 2.87 10.56
CA GLN A 112 4.66 2.95 11.00
C GLN A 112 4.83 2.54 12.45
N GLU A 113 3.92 2.96 13.32
CA GLU A 113 3.92 2.60 14.75
C GLU A 113 3.76 1.09 14.95
N GLU A 114 2.80 0.47 14.24
CA GLU A 114 2.60 -0.99 14.31
C GLU A 114 3.82 -1.77 13.81
N VAL A 115 4.41 -1.34 12.70
CA VAL A 115 5.61 -1.97 12.15
C VAL A 115 6.78 -1.83 13.13
N ARG A 116 6.97 -0.67 13.73
CA ARG A 116 7.99 -0.48 14.77
C ARG A 116 7.77 -1.41 15.96
N GLY A 117 6.53 -1.54 16.43
CA GLY A 117 6.17 -2.47 17.50
C GLY A 117 6.47 -3.92 17.16
N MET A 118 6.16 -4.32 15.92
CA MET A 118 6.44 -5.67 15.42
C MET A 118 7.94 -5.96 15.31
N LEU A 119 8.73 -4.98 14.89
CA LEU A 119 10.18 -5.12 14.71
C LEU A 119 10.99 -4.92 15.99
N GLY A 120 10.42 -4.27 16.98
CA GLY A 120 11.14 -3.87 18.21
C GLY A 120 11.69 -5.04 19.04
N HIS A 121 11.19 -6.25 18.84
CA HIS A 121 11.68 -7.46 19.51
C HIS A 121 12.81 -8.14 18.75
N LEU A 122 13.11 -7.70 17.55
CA LEU A 122 14.10 -8.33 16.69
C LEU A 122 15.45 -7.63 16.80
N SER A 123 16.52 -8.43 16.82
CA SER A 123 17.88 -7.91 16.65
C SER A 123 18.05 -7.31 15.24
N GLU A 124 19.05 -6.45 15.04
CA GLU A 124 19.36 -5.93 13.70
C GLU A 124 19.62 -7.03 12.67
N PRO A 125 20.39 -8.10 12.97
CA PRO A 125 20.54 -9.22 12.03
C PRO A 125 19.21 -9.88 11.67
N ASP A 126 18.30 -10.06 12.61
CA ASP A 126 16.99 -10.65 12.37
C ASP A 126 16.09 -9.74 11.55
N GLN A 127 16.14 -8.43 11.77
CA GLN A 127 15.43 -7.47 10.92
C GLN A 127 15.91 -7.54 9.47
N ARG A 128 17.20 -7.64 9.24
CA ARG A 128 17.78 -7.82 7.89
C ARG A 128 17.32 -9.12 7.24
N ARG A 129 17.31 -10.22 7.99
CA ARG A 129 16.82 -11.53 7.50
C ARG A 129 15.34 -11.45 7.11
N LEU A 130 14.53 -10.79 7.93
CA LEU A 130 13.11 -10.59 7.64
C LEU A 130 12.92 -9.81 6.35
N LEU A 131 13.63 -8.68 6.17
CA LEU A 131 13.57 -7.89 4.95
C LEU A 131 13.99 -8.67 3.71
N GLU A 132 15.09 -9.43 3.80
CA GLU A 132 15.56 -10.28 2.70
C GLU A 132 14.55 -11.36 2.34
N SER A 133 13.92 -11.96 3.35
CA SER A 133 12.88 -12.97 3.15
C SER A 133 11.65 -12.39 2.46
N MET A 134 11.21 -11.20 2.87
CA MET A 134 10.10 -10.48 2.24
C MET A 134 10.40 -10.16 0.78
N ARG A 135 11.57 -9.64 0.48
CA ARG A 135 12.00 -9.35 -0.90
C ARG A 135 12.07 -10.61 -1.75
N THR A 136 12.49 -11.71 -1.18
CA THR A 136 12.52 -13.01 -1.86
C THR A 136 11.10 -13.46 -2.22
N ILE A 137 10.16 -13.35 -1.28
CA ILE A 137 8.75 -13.68 -1.51
C ILE A 137 8.17 -12.82 -2.64
N GLU A 138 8.36 -11.51 -2.55
CA GLU A 138 7.89 -10.55 -3.55
C GLU A 138 8.43 -10.89 -4.94
N ARG A 139 9.72 -11.11 -5.06
CA ARG A 139 10.38 -11.45 -6.33
C ARG A 139 9.86 -12.76 -6.91
N LEU A 140 9.69 -13.78 -6.09
CA LEU A 140 9.22 -15.10 -6.54
C LEU A 140 7.75 -15.07 -6.98
N LEU A 141 6.94 -14.22 -6.36
CA LEU A 141 5.53 -14.04 -6.71
C LEU A 141 5.29 -13.00 -7.81
N GLY A 142 6.35 -12.41 -8.37
CA GLY A 142 6.28 -11.53 -9.52
C GLY A 142 5.95 -10.08 -9.19
N ALA A 143 6.19 -9.60 -7.96
CA ALA A 143 6.07 -8.18 -7.66
C ALA A 143 7.07 -7.36 -8.49
N PRO A 144 6.70 -6.14 -8.94
CA PRO A 144 7.66 -5.25 -9.57
C PRO A 144 8.80 -4.98 -8.60
N VAL A 145 10.04 -5.04 -9.11
CA VAL A 145 11.22 -4.69 -8.33
C VAL A 145 11.15 -3.18 -8.08
N GLU A 146 10.72 -2.78 -6.88
CA GLU A 146 10.94 -1.41 -6.45
C GLU A 146 12.46 -1.20 -6.34
N PRO A 147 12.99 -0.13 -6.95
CA PRO A 147 14.38 0.22 -6.71
C PRO A 147 14.55 0.36 -5.20
N ALA A 148 15.60 -0.25 -4.65
CA ALA A 148 15.95 -0.07 -3.25
C ALA A 148 15.86 1.42 -2.91
N PRO A 149 15.24 1.83 -1.77
CA PRO A 149 15.15 3.23 -1.39
C PRO A 149 16.55 3.83 -1.46
N GLY A 150 16.72 4.73 -2.44
CA GLY A 150 17.96 5.09 -3.06
C GLY A 150 19.10 5.30 -2.09
N TYR A 151 20.17 4.66 -2.37
CA TYR A 151 21.36 5.42 -2.59
C TYR A 151 21.18 6.10 -3.95
N LEU A 152 20.52 7.23 -3.98
CA LEU A 152 20.73 8.21 -5.00
C LEU A 152 22.21 8.58 -4.86
N LEU A 153 23.03 7.94 -5.67
CA LEU A 153 24.33 8.51 -6.03
C LEU A 153 24.00 9.86 -6.65
N ARG A 154 23.96 10.87 -5.81
CA ARG A 154 23.94 12.26 -6.24
C ARG A 154 25.06 12.42 -7.24
N PRO A 155 24.82 12.82 -8.49
CA PRO A 155 25.92 13.13 -9.37
C PRO A 155 26.77 14.17 -8.63
N HIS A 156 28.06 13.86 -8.56
CA HIS A 156 29.07 14.70 -7.93
C HIS A 156 28.94 16.13 -8.49
N GLN A 157 28.55 17.06 -7.62
CA GLN A 157 28.55 18.47 -8.04
C GLN A 157 29.95 19.03 -7.86
N PRO A 158 30.46 19.80 -8.85
CA PRO A 158 31.73 20.49 -8.68
C PRO A 158 31.64 21.42 -7.47
N GLY A 159 32.43 21.12 -6.43
CA GLY A 159 32.43 21.86 -5.16
C GLY A 159 32.38 20.99 -3.90
N ASP A 160 32.11 19.68 -4.02
CA ASP A 160 32.09 18.76 -2.88
C ASP A 160 33.46 18.24 -2.43
N MET A 161 34.50 18.90 -2.85
CA MET A 161 35.87 18.66 -2.35
C MET A 161 36.30 19.81 -1.42
N GLY A 162 36.02 19.61 -0.13
CA GLY A 162 36.54 20.43 0.97
C GLY A 162 36.89 19.57 2.13
#